data_0cf85b83ca42d97875631d4afbd87de5
#
_entry.id   0cf85b83ca42d97875631d4afbd87de5
#
_cell.length_a   1.000
_cell.length_b   1.000
_cell.length_c   1.000
_cell.angle_alpha   90.00
_cell.angle_beta   90.00
_cell.angle_gamma   90.00
#
_symmetry.space_group_name_H-M   'P 1'
#
loop_
_entity.id
_entity.type
_entity.pdbx_description
1 polymer ?
#
loop_
_entity_poly.entity_id
_entity_poly.type
_entity_poly.pdbx_seq_one_letter_code
_entity_poly.pdbx_strand_id
1 'polypeptide(L)'
;AKICYIEGLKDYVKIYLEGVTSPIVSLISMKSLEEMLPASFCRVHRSFIVNLNRITVIERNRIVFGKTYIPIADSSKDKFMEFLNKRTIK
;
A
#
# COMPACT_ATOMS: atom_id res chain seq x y z
N ALA A 1 12.63 1.38 -7.59
CA ALA A 1 11.92 2.51 -7.03
C ALA A 1 11.48 2.19 -5.60
N LYS A 2 11.46 3.21 -4.77
CA LYS A 2 11.19 3.02 -3.35
C LYS A 2 9.81 3.54 -3.00
N ILE A 3 8.81 2.93 -3.59
CA ILE A 3 7.42 3.28 -3.35
C ILE A 3 6.99 2.73 -2.01
N CYS A 4 6.44 3.60 -1.15
CA CYS A 4 5.91 3.18 0.14
C CYS A 4 4.46 2.75 0.01
N TYR A 5 3.65 3.59 -0.58
CA TYR A 5 2.24 3.27 -0.78
C TYR A 5 1.66 4.17 -1.87
N ILE A 6 0.48 3.79 -2.34
CA ILE A 6 -0.22 4.50 -3.40
C ILE A 6 -1.64 4.77 -2.92
N GLU A 7 -2.06 6.02 -3.05
CA GLU A 7 -3.42 6.42 -2.70
C GLU A 7 -4.23 6.65 -3.97
N GLY A 8 -5.38 5.99 -4.07
CA GLY A 8 -6.26 6.16 -5.22
C GLY A 8 -7.28 7.25 -4.96
N LEU A 9 -7.37 8.18 -5.89
CA LEU A 9 -8.37 9.22 -5.86
C LEU A 9 -9.30 9.01 -7.06
N LYS A 10 -10.29 9.88 -7.21
CA LYS A 10 -11.34 9.63 -8.20
C LYS A 10 -10.79 9.47 -9.61
N ASP A 11 -9.94 10.39 -10.04
CA ASP A 11 -9.47 10.42 -11.42
C ASP A 11 -7.97 10.22 -11.57
N TYR A 12 -7.28 9.97 -10.44
CA TYR A 12 -5.81 9.83 -10.47
C TYR A 12 -5.34 9.12 -9.21
N VAL A 13 -4.06 8.80 -9.17
CA VAL A 13 -3.44 8.21 -7.99
C VAL A 13 -2.27 9.06 -7.56
N LYS A 14 -1.94 8.99 -6.27
CA LYS A 14 -0.74 9.63 -5.71
C LYS A 14 0.20 8.55 -5.25
N ILE A 15 1.42 8.57 -5.78
CA ILE A 15 2.44 7.58 -5.46
C ILE A 15 3.43 8.20 -4.49
N TYR A 16 3.53 7.63 -3.30
CA TYR A 16 4.38 8.15 -2.23
C TYR A 16 5.67 7.36 -2.17
N LEU A 17 6.79 8.08 -2.33
CA LEU A 17 8.12 7.47 -2.36
C LEU A 17 8.85 7.74 -1.06
N GLU A 18 9.69 6.79 -0.67
CA GLU A 18 10.52 6.93 0.53
C GLU A 18 11.44 8.14 0.40
N GLY A 19 11.44 8.98 1.44
CA GLY A 19 12.33 10.13 1.48
C GLY A 19 11.91 11.29 0.60
N VAL A 20 10.75 11.20 -0.05
CA VAL A 20 10.25 12.26 -0.92
C VAL A 20 8.98 12.84 -0.32
N THR A 21 8.94 14.15 -0.13
CA THR A 21 7.80 14.78 0.54
C THR A 21 6.59 14.94 -0.34
N SER A 22 6.80 15.09 -1.65
CA SER A 22 5.69 15.29 -2.58
C SER A 22 5.40 14.03 -3.37
N PRO A 23 4.15 13.59 -3.44
CA PRO A 23 3.82 12.39 -4.20
C PRO A 23 3.86 12.64 -5.70
N ILE A 24 4.03 11.56 -6.44
CA ILE A 24 3.92 11.58 -7.90
C ILE A 24 2.47 11.34 -8.25
N VAL A 25 1.90 12.20 -9.08
CA VAL A 25 0.51 12.07 -9.52
C VAL A 25 0.47 11.40 -10.89
N SER A 26 -0.41 10.42 -11.03
CA SER A 26 -0.55 9.70 -12.29
C SER A 26 -2.03 9.45 -12.58
N LEU A 27 -2.40 9.46 -13.84
CA LEU A 27 -3.79 9.28 -14.27
C LEU A 27 -4.12 7.80 -14.54
N ILE A 28 -3.45 6.91 -13.87
CA ILE A 28 -3.69 5.47 -14.03
C ILE A 28 -4.67 4.98 -12.97
N SER A 29 -5.45 3.96 -13.28
CA SER A 29 -6.43 3.41 -12.34
C SER A 29 -5.75 2.47 -11.33
N MET A 30 -6.39 2.33 -10.16
CA MET A 30 -5.90 1.40 -9.15
C MET A 30 -5.86 -0.02 -9.67
N LYS A 31 -6.86 -0.40 -10.46
CA LYS A 31 -6.90 -1.75 -11.01
C LYS A 31 -5.73 -2.01 -11.95
N SER A 32 -5.41 -1.05 -12.80
CA SER A 32 -4.28 -1.20 -13.72
C SER A 32 -2.97 -1.30 -12.94
N LEU A 33 -2.82 -0.48 -11.89
CA LEU A 33 -1.64 -0.54 -11.05
C LEU A 33 -1.51 -1.90 -10.37
N GLU A 34 -2.62 -2.41 -9.87
CA GLU A 34 -2.63 -3.70 -9.18
C GLU A 34 -2.10 -4.80 -10.09
N GLU A 35 -2.43 -4.74 -11.37
CA GLU A 35 -1.99 -5.73 -12.35
C GLU A 35 -0.52 -5.56 -12.75
N MET A 36 -0.02 -4.34 -12.66
CA MET A 36 1.35 -4.03 -13.09
C MET A 36 2.39 -4.18 -12.00
N LEU A 37 2.00 -4.01 -10.75
CA LEU A 37 2.93 -3.98 -9.65
C LEU A 37 3.38 -5.38 -9.24
N PRO A 38 4.61 -5.50 -8.71
CA PRO A 38 5.11 -6.80 -8.23
C PRO A 38 4.30 -7.35 -7.07
N ALA A 39 4.54 -8.62 -6.76
CA ALA A 39 3.81 -9.30 -5.70
C ALA A 39 4.06 -8.70 -4.31
N SER A 40 5.09 -7.88 -4.16
CA SER A 40 5.36 -7.22 -2.88
C SER A 40 4.36 -6.11 -2.58
N PHE A 41 3.51 -5.75 -3.53
CA PHE A 41 2.48 -4.74 -3.32
C PHE A 41 1.15 -5.41 -3.04
N CYS A 42 0.43 -4.89 -2.06
CA CYS A 42 -0.84 -5.46 -1.64
C CYS A 42 -1.88 -4.35 -1.53
N ARG A 43 -3.04 -4.59 -2.14
CA ARG A 43 -4.14 -3.64 -2.03
C ARG A 43 -4.88 -3.92 -0.72
N VAL A 44 -4.71 -3.02 0.25
CA VAL A 44 -5.26 -3.18 1.60
C VAL A 44 -6.57 -2.44 1.79
N HIS A 45 -6.94 -1.62 0.84
CA HIS A 45 -8.14 -0.81 0.89
C HIS A 45 -8.48 -0.44 -0.54
N ARG A 46 -9.75 -0.14 -0.82
CA ARG A 46 -10.12 0.21 -2.19
C ARG A 46 -9.32 1.41 -2.71
N SER A 47 -8.84 2.24 -1.79
CA SER A 47 -8.09 3.44 -2.15
C SER A 47 -6.61 3.37 -1.82
N PHE A 48 -6.10 2.23 -1.35
CA PHE A 48 -4.70 2.15 -0.95
C PHE A 48 -4.05 0.84 -1.37
N ILE A 49 -2.86 0.97 -1.94
CA ILE A 49 -1.96 -0.16 -2.22
C ILE A 49 -0.67 0.13 -1.46
N VAL A 50 -0.17 -0.84 -0.71
CA VAL A 50 1.06 -0.66 0.07
C VAL A 50 2.15 -1.59 -0.42
N ASN A 51 3.39 -1.13 -0.25
CA ASN A 51 4.58 -1.95 -0.54
C ASN A 51 4.97 -2.67 0.74
N LEU A 52 4.79 -3.99 0.77
CA LEU A 52 5.05 -4.78 1.96
C LEU A 52 6.50 -4.68 2.42
N ASN A 53 7.42 -4.43 1.49
CA ASN A 53 8.84 -4.31 1.84
C ASN A 53 9.17 -3.02 2.58
N ARG A 54 8.24 -2.07 2.64
CA ARG A 54 8.47 -0.79 3.29
C ARG A 54 7.64 -0.58 4.55
N ILE A 55 6.87 -1.59 4.93
CA ILE A 55 6.07 -1.50 6.15
C ILE A 55 6.97 -1.73 7.35
N THR A 56 6.98 -0.79 8.29
CA THR A 56 7.75 -0.93 9.52
C THR A 56 6.88 -1.02 10.75
N VAL A 57 5.67 -0.44 10.68
CA VAL A 57 4.77 -0.41 11.85
C VAL A 57 3.36 -0.73 11.42
N ILE A 58 2.72 -1.62 12.15
CA ILE A 58 1.29 -1.93 11.98
C ILE A 58 0.65 -1.79 13.35
N GLU A 59 -0.36 -0.92 13.45
CA GLU A 59 -1.08 -0.68 14.69
C GLU A 59 -2.55 -0.99 14.49
N ARG A 60 -3.04 -1.97 15.26
CA ARG A 60 -4.44 -2.36 15.17
C ARG A 60 -4.75 -2.73 13.72
N ASN A 61 -5.65 -2.11 13.08
CA ASN A 61 -6.00 -2.43 11.70
C ASN A 61 -5.49 -1.36 10.75
N ARG A 62 -4.32 -0.78 11.05
CA ARG A 62 -3.76 0.28 10.23
C ARG A 62 -2.27 0.08 10.02
N ILE A 63 -1.82 0.50 8.84
CA ILE A 63 -0.40 0.50 8.52
C ILE A 63 0.10 1.93 8.69
N VAL A 64 1.20 2.09 9.41
CA VAL A 64 1.73 3.42 9.74
C VAL A 64 2.97 3.71 8.92
N PHE A 65 2.92 4.79 8.14
CA PHE A 65 4.07 5.34 7.44
C PHE A 65 4.31 6.75 7.96
N GLY A 66 5.27 6.89 8.88
CA GLY A 66 5.51 8.18 9.51
C GLY A 66 4.28 8.68 10.24
N LYS A 67 3.68 9.75 9.75
CA LYS A 67 2.48 10.32 10.36
C LYS A 67 1.20 9.92 9.62
N THR A 68 1.32 9.06 8.62
CA THR A 68 0.18 8.65 7.81
C THR A 68 -0.30 7.30 8.24
N TYR A 69 -1.61 7.18 8.46
CA TYR A 69 -2.25 5.92 8.83
C TYR A 69 -3.08 5.42 7.66
N ILE A 70 -2.78 4.22 7.21
CA ILE A 70 -3.49 3.62 6.08
C ILE A 70 -4.39 2.52 6.62
N PRO A 71 -5.72 2.66 6.46
CA PRO A 71 -6.64 1.64 6.98
C PRO A 71 -6.59 0.37 6.15
N ILE A 72 -6.81 -0.75 6.82
CA ILE A 72 -6.92 -2.04 6.15
C ILE A 72 -8.40 -2.40 6.14
N ALA A 73 -8.97 -2.52 4.94
CA ALA A 73 -10.38 -2.85 4.82
C ALA A 73 -10.63 -4.28 5.30
N ASP A 74 -11.81 -4.51 5.87
CA ASP A 74 -12.17 -5.85 6.35
C ASP A 74 -12.08 -6.88 5.25
N SER A 75 -12.47 -6.52 4.04
CA SER A 75 -12.43 -7.44 2.91
C SER A 75 -11.00 -7.79 2.48
N SER A 76 -10.02 -6.96 2.84
CA SER A 76 -8.62 -7.19 2.49
C SER A 76 -7.81 -7.77 3.64
N LYS A 77 -8.40 -7.83 4.83
CA LYS A 77 -7.66 -8.17 6.03
C LYS A 77 -7.05 -9.56 6.00
N ASP A 78 -7.83 -10.54 5.61
CA ASP A 78 -7.35 -11.93 5.58
C ASP A 78 -6.23 -12.09 4.58
N LYS A 79 -6.38 -11.51 3.42
CA LYS A 79 -5.36 -11.58 2.38
C LYS A 79 -4.07 -10.89 2.82
N PHE A 80 -4.22 -9.74 3.47
CA PHE A 80 -3.06 -8.99 3.97
C PHE A 80 -2.33 -9.76 5.06
N MET A 81 -3.07 -10.36 5.99
CA MET A 81 -2.47 -11.15 7.06
C MET A 81 -1.76 -12.38 6.51
N GLU A 82 -2.34 -12.99 5.49
CA GLU A 82 -1.70 -14.13 4.83
C GLU A 82 -0.37 -13.72 4.21
N PHE A 83 -0.32 -12.56 3.58
CA PHE A 83 0.92 -12.02 3.05
C PHE A 83 1.96 -11.82 4.13
N LEU A 84 1.56 -11.23 5.24
CA LEU A 84 2.48 -10.99 6.35
C LEU A 84 3.03 -12.28 6.91
N ASN A 85 2.18 -13.28 7.07
CA ASN A 85 2.61 -14.57 7.61
C ASN A 85 3.66 -15.21 6.73
N LYS A 86 3.49 -15.13 5.43
CA LYS A 86 4.46 -15.71 4.51
C LYS A 86 5.80 -14.99 4.57
N ARG A 87 5.78 -13.69 4.83
CA ARG A 87 7.03 -12.92 4.85
C ARG A 87 7.74 -12.98 6.19
N THR A 88 7.04 -13.29 7.26
CA THR A 88 7.63 -13.32 8.60
C THR A 88 8.05 -14.70 9.05
N ILE A 89 7.71 -15.72 8.30
CA ILE A 89 8.13 -17.09 8.63
C ILE A 89 9.65 -17.20 8.50
N LYS A 90 10.25 -17.77 9.51
CA LYS A 90 11.71 -17.96 9.54
C LYS A 90 12.07 -19.37 9.21
#